data_7b46a33adf39a9c1b0a6eae2adba1766
#
_entry.id   7b46a33adf39a9c1b0a6eae2adba1766
#
_cell.length_a   1.000
_cell.length_b   1.000
_cell.length_c   1.000
_cell.angle_alpha   90.00
_cell.angle_beta   90.00
_cell.angle_gamma   90.00
#
_symmetry.space_group_name_H-M   'P 1'
#
loop_
_entity.id
_entity.type
_entity.pdbx_description
1 polymer ?
#
loop_
_entity_poly.entity_id
_entity_poly.type
_entity_poly.pdbx_seq_one_letter_code
_entity_poly.pdbx_strand_id
1 'polypeptide(L)'
;MKSERITFPNSRGENLAARLDLPEDEVPIAYALFAHCFTCTKNIKAAVNIAAALNRERIAVLRFDFTGLGQSEGDFADTNFTTNVADLVAAAGVMASQYQAPQIIIGHSLGGAAVLQAAQAIPSLKAVVTIGAPHDPGHVTRHFDMTREQIKQKGSAEVDLAGRTFTIKKQFLDDLEMQQLDSHIKALKAALLVMHSPRDTTVAIDNAAKIYQAAKHPKSFISLDDADHLLLEEQDSLYVGMMIAAWGRRYINIPEDRETADVVLDNRVTTSTEHAGFFTELFAKGHAMIADEPLQYGGTDRGPTPYDYLLAALGACTSMTVQMYARHKKLPLDKAVVRLTHKKVHAEDCGHCEATDGKIDRMEREIELIGELDEAQRQRLLEIAERCPVHKTLHSEVDIVSILKEQADS
;
A
#
# COMPACT_ATOMS: atom_id res chain seq x y z
N MET A 1 -0.21 7.16 -7.31
CA MET A 1 -1.03 7.37 -6.08
C MET A 1 -1.57 8.79 -6.07
N LYS A 2 -2.89 8.97 -6.10
CA LYS A 2 -3.54 10.27 -5.95
C LYS A 2 -3.60 10.65 -4.47
N SER A 3 -3.21 11.89 -4.10
CA SER A 3 -3.21 12.33 -2.69
C SER A 3 -3.97 13.65 -2.55
N GLU A 4 -5.03 13.64 -1.75
CA GLU A 4 -5.88 14.80 -1.49
C GLU A 4 -5.57 15.39 -0.12
N ARG A 5 -5.49 16.73 -0.04
CA ARG A 5 -5.36 17.43 1.24
C ARG A 5 -6.73 17.57 1.87
N ILE A 6 -6.82 17.21 3.14
CA ILE A 6 -8.04 17.30 3.93
C ILE A 6 -7.76 18.05 5.22
N THR A 7 -8.70 18.85 5.65
CA THR A 7 -8.69 19.49 6.96
C THR A 7 -10.01 19.18 7.65
N PHE A 8 -9.96 18.81 8.93
CA PHE A 8 -11.16 18.51 9.71
C PHE A 8 -10.99 18.91 11.17
N PRO A 9 -12.08 19.32 11.87
CA PRO A 9 -12.01 19.71 13.27
C PRO A 9 -11.90 18.49 14.17
N ASN A 10 -11.09 18.61 15.23
CA ASN A 10 -11.11 17.69 16.35
C ASN A 10 -12.26 18.02 17.32
N SER A 11 -12.35 17.29 18.44
CA SER A 11 -13.41 17.49 19.46
C SER A 11 -13.35 18.85 20.16
N ARG A 12 -12.25 19.59 20.04
CA ARG A 12 -12.05 20.93 20.61
C ARG A 12 -12.24 22.05 19.58
N GLY A 13 -12.53 21.70 18.31
CA GLY A 13 -12.71 22.65 17.22
C GLY A 13 -11.40 23.08 16.55
N GLU A 14 -10.25 22.48 16.90
CA GLU A 14 -8.97 22.71 16.25
C GLU A 14 -8.90 21.92 14.94
N ASN A 15 -8.40 22.55 13.88
CA ASN A 15 -8.31 21.92 12.57
C ASN A 15 -7.10 20.99 12.46
N LEU A 16 -7.35 19.72 12.19
CA LEU A 16 -6.32 18.72 11.93
C LEU A 16 -6.03 18.61 10.43
N ALA A 17 -4.75 18.63 10.09
CA ALA A 17 -4.30 18.50 8.72
C ALA A 17 -4.07 17.05 8.33
N ALA A 18 -4.69 16.61 7.25
CA ALA A 18 -4.63 15.23 6.77
C ALA A 18 -4.29 15.15 5.27
N ARG A 19 -3.91 13.95 4.87
CA ARG A 19 -3.85 13.50 3.47
C ARG A 19 -4.62 12.21 3.32
N LEU A 20 -5.50 12.20 2.35
CA LEU A 20 -6.15 10.97 1.89
C LEU A 20 -5.42 10.49 0.64
N ASP A 21 -4.73 9.38 0.79
CA ASP A 21 -4.05 8.71 -0.31
C ASP A 21 -5.00 7.69 -0.94
N LEU A 22 -5.26 7.84 -2.23
CA LEU A 22 -6.21 7.06 -3.00
C LEU A 22 -5.50 6.25 -4.08
N PRO A 23 -6.00 5.06 -4.42
CA PRO A 23 -5.59 4.37 -5.64
C PRO A 23 -5.78 5.26 -6.85
N GLU A 24 -4.86 5.20 -7.81
CA GLU A 24 -4.96 5.97 -9.05
C GLU A 24 -6.08 5.41 -9.94
N ASP A 25 -7.05 6.27 -10.30
CA ASP A 25 -8.20 5.96 -11.16
C ASP A 25 -9.01 4.69 -10.78
N GLU A 26 -8.87 4.19 -9.55
CA GLU A 26 -9.55 3.00 -9.05
C GLU A 26 -10.43 3.33 -7.83
N VAL A 27 -11.54 2.61 -7.70
CA VAL A 27 -12.38 2.74 -6.50
C VAL A 27 -11.76 1.93 -5.34
N PRO A 28 -11.52 2.56 -4.18
CA PRO A 28 -11.00 1.84 -3.02
C PRO A 28 -11.92 0.69 -2.59
N ILE A 29 -11.36 -0.48 -2.28
CA ILE A 29 -12.12 -1.61 -1.72
C ILE A 29 -12.33 -1.47 -0.22
N ALA A 30 -11.45 -0.74 0.46
CA ALA A 30 -11.51 -0.44 1.88
C ALA A 30 -10.75 0.84 2.18
N TYR A 31 -10.96 1.36 3.39
CA TYR A 31 -10.27 2.53 3.90
C TYR A 31 -9.50 2.19 5.18
N ALA A 32 -8.28 2.72 5.29
CA ALA A 32 -7.42 2.61 6.45
C ALA A 32 -7.14 3.99 7.06
N LEU A 33 -6.99 4.03 8.38
CA LEU A 33 -6.56 5.21 9.13
C LEU A 33 -5.16 4.95 9.71
N PHE A 34 -4.22 5.88 9.51
CA PHE A 34 -2.84 5.74 9.97
C PHE A 34 -2.51 6.77 11.06
N ALA A 35 -2.02 6.27 12.22
CA ALA A 35 -1.54 7.03 13.37
C ALA A 35 0.00 6.98 13.41
N HIS A 36 0.64 8.15 13.28
CA HIS A 36 2.10 8.26 13.33
C HIS A 36 2.68 8.20 14.75
N CYS A 37 4.00 8.09 14.87
CA CYS A 37 4.73 8.03 16.13
C CYS A 37 4.73 9.37 16.90
N PHE A 38 5.16 9.31 18.17
CA PHE A 38 5.29 10.48 19.05
C PHE A 38 6.22 11.53 18.41
N THR A 39 5.76 12.79 18.34
CA THR A 39 6.47 13.92 17.70
C THR A 39 6.75 13.80 16.20
N CYS A 40 6.22 12.79 15.53
CA CYS A 40 6.31 12.63 14.08
C CYS A 40 5.28 13.49 13.33
N THR A 41 5.15 13.27 12.04
CA THR A 41 4.10 13.86 11.20
C THR A 41 3.53 12.82 10.22
N LYS A 42 2.39 13.13 9.61
CA LYS A 42 1.78 12.30 8.54
C LYS A 42 2.68 12.04 7.34
N ASN A 43 3.76 12.81 7.18
CA ASN A 43 4.66 12.74 6.03
C ASN A 43 5.98 11.99 6.33
N ILE A 44 6.08 11.25 7.45
CA ILE A 44 7.24 10.39 7.66
C ILE A 44 7.30 9.33 6.56
N LYS A 45 8.53 8.98 6.14
CA LYS A 45 8.80 8.09 5.01
C LYS A 45 8.06 6.76 5.14
N ALA A 46 8.07 6.16 6.32
CA ALA A 46 7.35 4.92 6.60
C ALA A 46 5.84 5.03 6.33
N ALA A 47 5.18 6.10 6.81
CA ALA A 47 3.74 6.28 6.61
C ALA A 47 3.38 6.45 5.12
N VAL A 48 4.22 7.15 4.35
CA VAL A 48 4.05 7.34 2.90
C VAL A 48 4.20 6.02 2.16
N ASN A 49 5.25 5.25 2.45
CA ASN A 49 5.52 3.97 1.78
C ASN A 49 4.47 2.90 2.13
N ILE A 50 4.05 2.84 3.40
CA ILE A 50 2.95 1.94 3.83
C ILE A 50 1.65 2.32 3.10
N ALA A 51 1.31 3.61 3.02
CA ALA A 51 0.14 4.07 2.29
C ALA A 51 0.21 3.72 0.79
N ALA A 52 1.38 3.90 0.16
CA ALA A 52 1.58 3.53 -1.24
C ALA A 52 1.38 2.03 -1.48
N ALA A 53 1.93 1.17 -0.61
CA ALA A 53 1.74 -0.28 -0.70
C ALA A 53 0.27 -0.70 -0.53
N LEU A 54 -0.46 -0.06 0.40
CA LEU A 54 -1.89 -0.30 0.60
C LEU A 54 -2.73 0.17 -0.60
N ASN A 55 -2.37 1.31 -1.19
CA ASN A 55 -3.06 1.83 -2.37
C ASN A 55 -2.94 0.92 -3.60
N ARG A 56 -1.79 0.23 -3.78
CA ARG A 56 -1.63 -0.80 -4.83
C ARG A 56 -2.63 -1.93 -4.68
N GLU A 57 -3.01 -2.24 -3.43
CA GLU A 57 -4.05 -3.22 -3.12
C GLU A 57 -5.46 -2.60 -3.00
N ARG A 58 -5.63 -1.37 -3.54
CA ARG A 58 -6.89 -0.61 -3.57
C ARG A 58 -7.45 -0.27 -2.17
N ILE A 59 -6.58 -0.15 -1.17
CA ILE A 59 -6.95 0.32 0.17
C ILE A 59 -6.55 1.79 0.28
N ALA A 60 -7.53 2.68 0.39
CA ALA A 60 -7.29 4.10 0.63
C ALA A 60 -6.76 4.33 2.05
N VAL A 61 -5.87 5.32 2.23
CA VAL A 61 -5.26 5.58 3.55
C VAL A 61 -5.40 7.05 3.92
N LEU A 62 -6.06 7.34 5.04
CA LEU A 62 -6.02 8.65 5.66
C LEU A 62 -4.84 8.71 6.64
N ARG A 63 -3.92 9.63 6.39
CA ARG A 63 -2.82 10.00 7.29
C ARG A 63 -3.06 11.42 7.77
N PHE A 64 -2.95 11.69 9.06
CA PHE A 64 -3.15 13.03 9.62
C PHE A 64 -2.09 13.37 10.65
N ASP A 65 -1.90 14.65 10.93
CA ASP A 65 -1.06 15.14 12.02
C ASP A 65 -1.92 15.28 13.28
N PHE A 66 -1.48 14.71 14.40
CA PHE A 66 -2.13 14.93 15.69
C PHE A 66 -2.11 16.41 16.08
N THR A 67 -3.02 16.82 16.96
CA THR A 67 -3.11 18.18 17.49
C THR A 67 -1.73 18.72 17.92
N GLY A 68 -1.40 19.93 17.49
CA GLY A 68 -0.14 20.61 17.81
C GLY A 68 1.10 20.03 17.09
N LEU A 69 0.93 19.10 16.15
CA LEU A 69 2.02 18.55 15.35
C LEU A 69 1.85 18.84 13.86
N GLY A 70 2.96 18.88 13.16
CA GLY A 70 2.99 19.03 11.70
C GLY A 70 2.29 20.29 11.20
N GLN A 71 1.17 20.12 10.52
CA GLN A 71 0.34 21.20 9.98
C GLN A 71 -1.02 21.34 10.70
N SER A 72 -1.27 20.55 11.74
CA SER A 72 -2.46 20.63 12.56
C SER A 72 -2.40 21.81 13.53
N GLU A 73 -3.55 22.41 13.80
CA GLU A 73 -3.69 23.48 14.79
C GLU A 73 -3.54 22.97 16.21
N GLY A 74 -3.57 23.88 17.16
CA GLY A 74 -3.41 23.62 18.59
C GLY A 74 -1.97 23.71 19.06
N ASP A 75 -1.76 23.59 20.37
CA ASP A 75 -0.44 23.54 20.99
C ASP A 75 -0.17 22.13 21.50
N PHE A 76 0.97 21.55 21.08
CA PHE A 76 1.40 20.23 21.54
C PHE A 76 1.47 20.15 23.09
N ALA A 77 1.86 21.24 23.75
CA ALA A 77 1.93 21.30 25.19
C ALA A 77 0.56 21.09 25.89
N ASP A 78 -0.54 21.34 25.19
CA ASP A 78 -1.91 21.14 25.69
C ASP A 78 -2.51 19.77 25.31
N THR A 79 -1.70 18.91 24.70
CA THR A 79 -2.09 17.56 24.31
C THR A 79 -1.67 16.52 25.36
N ASN A 80 -2.28 15.34 25.27
CA ASN A 80 -1.91 14.17 26.05
C ASN A 80 -2.33 12.89 25.28
N PHE A 81 -2.13 11.72 25.85
CA PHE A 81 -2.47 10.46 25.17
C PHE A 81 -3.99 10.34 24.90
N THR A 82 -4.81 10.76 25.83
CA THR A 82 -6.28 10.78 25.68
C THR A 82 -6.73 11.69 24.53
N THR A 83 -6.10 12.85 24.34
CA THR A 83 -6.40 13.73 23.21
C THR A 83 -5.99 13.11 21.87
N ASN A 84 -4.86 12.38 21.82
CA ASN A 84 -4.46 11.65 20.59
C ASN A 84 -5.48 10.56 20.23
N VAL A 85 -6.03 9.87 21.22
CA VAL A 85 -7.12 8.90 20.99
C VAL A 85 -8.38 9.60 20.46
N ALA A 86 -8.73 10.79 21.01
CA ALA A 86 -9.86 11.58 20.53
C ALA A 86 -9.67 12.08 19.08
N ASP A 87 -8.46 12.48 18.71
CA ASP A 87 -8.12 12.88 17.33
C ASP A 87 -8.33 11.71 16.36
N LEU A 88 -7.95 10.48 16.73
CA LEU A 88 -8.19 9.28 15.92
C LEU A 88 -9.69 9.01 15.72
N VAL A 89 -10.49 9.18 16.77
CA VAL A 89 -11.94 9.00 16.67
C VAL A 89 -12.57 10.08 15.78
N ALA A 90 -12.10 11.32 15.87
CA ALA A 90 -12.54 12.42 15.00
C ALA A 90 -12.18 12.12 13.53
N ALA A 91 -10.96 11.69 13.26
CA ALA A 91 -10.51 11.29 11.91
C ALA A 91 -11.38 10.17 11.32
N ALA A 92 -11.67 9.12 12.12
CA ALA A 92 -12.56 8.04 11.70
C ALA A 92 -13.99 8.51 11.42
N GLY A 93 -14.49 9.47 12.22
CA GLY A 93 -15.80 10.09 12.02
C GLY A 93 -15.90 10.87 10.69
N VAL A 94 -14.86 11.63 10.35
CA VAL A 94 -14.77 12.35 9.08
C VAL A 94 -14.70 11.39 7.90
N MET A 95 -13.89 10.33 7.99
CA MET A 95 -13.87 9.29 6.97
C MET A 95 -15.25 8.69 6.75
N ALA A 96 -15.96 8.36 7.83
CA ALA A 96 -17.31 7.78 7.75
C ALA A 96 -18.34 8.71 7.11
N SER A 97 -18.23 10.02 7.33
CA SER A 97 -19.20 11.02 6.85
C SER A 97 -18.95 11.48 5.41
N GLN A 98 -17.68 11.57 4.99
CA GLN A 98 -17.30 12.15 3.69
C GLN A 98 -16.88 11.09 2.66
N TYR A 99 -16.45 9.91 3.11
CA TYR A 99 -15.93 8.83 2.26
C TYR A 99 -16.55 7.49 2.68
N GLN A 100 -15.76 6.63 3.30
CA GLN A 100 -16.19 5.36 3.88
C GLN A 100 -15.50 5.18 5.25
N ALA A 101 -16.25 4.68 6.23
CA ALA A 101 -15.72 4.37 7.55
C ALA A 101 -14.50 3.43 7.45
N PRO A 102 -13.42 3.70 8.22
CA PRO A 102 -12.21 2.90 8.13
C PRO A 102 -12.47 1.47 8.63
N GLN A 103 -12.01 0.49 7.87
CA GLN A 103 -12.05 -0.92 8.26
C GLN A 103 -10.72 -1.37 8.87
N ILE A 104 -9.63 -0.65 8.59
CA ILE A 104 -8.29 -0.91 9.11
C ILE A 104 -7.81 0.34 9.86
N ILE A 105 -7.20 0.13 11.02
CA ILE A 105 -6.46 1.19 11.72
C ILE A 105 -5.03 0.72 11.97
N ILE A 106 -4.06 1.58 11.65
CA ILE A 106 -2.64 1.28 11.72
C ILE A 106 -1.98 2.30 12.63
N GLY A 107 -1.21 1.85 13.61
CA GLY A 107 -0.50 2.74 14.50
C GLY A 107 0.98 2.37 14.62
N HIS A 108 1.83 3.38 14.48
CA HIS A 108 3.27 3.26 14.63
C HIS A 108 3.73 3.82 15.98
N SER A 109 4.53 3.07 16.73
CA SER A 109 5.09 3.47 18.02
C SER A 109 3.99 3.89 19.01
N LEU A 110 4.02 5.10 19.59
CA LEU A 110 2.96 5.59 20.47
C LEU A 110 1.58 5.65 19.77
N GLY A 111 1.56 5.92 18.45
CA GLY A 111 0.36 5.80 17.64
C GLY A 111 -0.23 4.38 17.66
N GLY A 112 0.63 3.35 17.79
CA GLY A 112 0.21 1.97 17.96
C GLY A 112 -0.52 1.71 19.27
N ALA A 113 -0.06 2.31 20.36
CA ALA A 113 -0.78 2.29 21.64
C ALA A 113 -2.12 3.04 21.55
N ALA A 114 -2.13 4.19 20.85
CA ALA A 114 -3.34 5.00 20.69
C ALA A 114 -4.42 4.28 19.86
N VAL A 115 -4.07 3.57 18.79
CA VAL A 115 -5.05 2.83 17.98
C VAL A 115 -5.65 1.65 18.74
N LEU A 116 -4.90 0.99 19.62
CA LEU A 116 -5.45 -0.08 20.48
C LEU A 116 -6.56 0.43 21.40
N GLN A 117 -6.44 1.66 21.91
CA GLN A 117 -7.46 2.28 22.74
C GLN A 117 -8.61 2.85 21.87
N ALA A 118 -8.30 3.56 20.79
CA ALA A 118 -9.30 4.17 19.92
C ALA A 118 -10.23 3.14 19.23
N ALA A 119 -9.73 1.92 19.01
CA ALA A 119 -10.47 0.88 18.29
C ALA A 119 -11.84 0.55 18.91
N GLN A 120 -12.03 0.74 20.21
CA GLN A 120 -13.32 0.50 20.87
C GLN A 120 -14.39 1.53 20.47
N ALA A 121 -13.96 2.76 20.14
CA ALA A 121 -14.85 3.86 19.76
C ALA A 121 -15.11 3.89 18.23
N ILE A 122 -14.49 2.99 17.45
CA ILE A 122 -14.60 2.94 15.99
C ILE A 122 -15.18 1.59 15.56
N PRO A 123 -16.52 1.44 15.55
CA PRO A 123 -17.18 0.12 15.36
C PRO A 123 -17.01 -0.47 13.95
N SER A 124 -16.60 0.33 12.96
CA SER A 124 -16.35 -0.12 11.59
C SER A 124 -15.09 -0.98 11.45
N LEU A 125 -14.18 -0.92 12.42
CA LEU A 125 -12.90 -1.61 12.33
C LEU A 125 -13.06 -3.13 12.29
N LYS A 126 -12.34 -3.75 11.35
CA LYS A 126 -12.18 -5.18 11.18
C LYS A 126 -10.75 -5.63 11.51
N ALA A 127 -9.79 -4.71 11.37
CA ALA A 127 -8.38 -4.97 11.58
C ALA A 127 -7.71 -3.80 12.33
N VAL A 128 -6.89 -4.14 13.31
CA VAL A 128 -6.01 -3.22 14.05
C VAL A 128 -4.58 -3.68 13.85
N VAL A 129 -3.70 -2.77 13.49
CA VAL A 129 -2.28 -3.05 13.24
C VAL A 129 -1.42 -2.17 14.13
N THR A 130 -0.47 -2.77 14.81
CA THR A 130 0.54 -2.07 15.61
C THR A 130 1.93 -2.35 15.05
N ILE A 131 2.76 -1.29 14.90
CA ILE A 131 4.11 -1.36 14.39
C ILE A 131 5.03 -0.75 15.44
N GLY A 132 5.95 -1.52 16.02
CA GLY A 132 6.89 -1.05 17.04
C GLY A 132 6.20 -0.40 18.25
N ALA A 133 5.00 -0.87 18.63
CA ALA A 133 4.17 -0.21 19.62
C ALA A 133 4.55 -0.60 21.06
N PRO A 134 4.54 0.36 22.01
CA PRO A 134 4.65 0.04 23.42
C PRO A 134 3.32 -0.54 23.94
N HIS A 135 3.44 -1.52 24.84
CA HIS A 135 2.29 -2.07 25.58
C HIS A 135 1.76 -1.08 26.62
N ASP A 136 2.65 -0.26 27.16
CA ASP A 136 2.34 0.81 28.10
C ASP A 136 2.70 2.16 27.49
N PRO A 137 1.72 3.08 27.27
CA PRO A 137 2.01 4.41 26.72
C PRO A 137 2.99 5.22 27.57
N GLY A 138 3.07 4.95 28.88
CA GLY A 138 4.05 5.55 29.78
C GLY A 138 5.51 5.30 29.39
N HIS A 139 5.75 4.30 28.52
CA HIS A 139 7.08 4.02 27.95
C HIS A 139 7.72 5.27 27.30
N VAL A 140 6.90 6.15 26.70
CA VAL A 140 7.40 7.37 26.02
C VAL A 140 8.15 8.30 26.96
N THR A 141 7.90 8.25 28.27
CA THR A 141 8.58 9.09 29.27
C THR A 141 10.06 8.81 29.38
N ARG A 142 10.53 7.61 28.95
CA ARG A 142 11.96 7.26 28.94
C ARG A 142 12.79 8.19 28.03
N HIS A 143 12.18 8.82 27.06
CA HIS A 143 12.86 9.80 26.22
C HIS A 143 13.22 11.10 26.95
N PHE A 144 12.63 11.34 28.14
CA PHE A 144 12.86 12.53 28.95
C PHE A 144 12.86 12.26 30.46
N ASP A 145 13.30 11.06 30.87
CA ASP A 145 13.35 10.65 32.28
C ASP A 145 14.08 11.67 33.18
N MET A 146 15.16 12.28 32.70
CA MET A 146 15.93 13.28 33.44
C MET A 146 15.14 14.59 33.71
N THR A 147 14.18 14.91 32.88
CA THR A 147 13.31 16.10 33.02
C THR A 147 11.97 15.81 33.68
N ARG A 148 11.66 14.53 33.91
CA ARG A 148 10.38 14.10 34.51
C ARG A 148 10.12 14.71 35.89
N GLU A 149 11.13 14.71 36.76
CA GLU A 149 11.03 15.32 38.09
C GLU A 149 10.84 16.85 38.00
N GLN A 150 11.50 17.51 37.04
CA GLN A 150 11.31 18.93 36.79
C GLN A 150 9.88 19.23 36.32
N ILE A 151 9.31 18.40 35.42
CA ILE A 151 7.93 18.54 34.97
C ILE A 151 6.97 18.39 36.14
N LYS A 152 7.19 17.39 37.03
CA LYS A 152 6.35 17.18 38.21
C LYS A 152 6.38 18.35 39.20
N GLN A 153 7.57 18.95 39.38
CA GLN A 153 7.75 20.06 40.35
C GLN A 153 7.31 21.42 39.80
N LYS A 154 7.66 21.71 38.51
CA LYS A 154 7.42 23.03 37.90
C LYS A 154 6.15 23.08 37.05
N GLY A 155 5.46 21.95 36.84
CA GLY A 155 4.28 21.83 36.00
C GLY A 155 4.55 21.64 34.52
N SER A 156 5.76 22.02 34.03
CA SER A 156 6.19 21.80 32.66
C SER A 156 7.72 21.86 32.53
N ALA A 157 8.26 21.30 31.45
CA ALA A 157 9.64 21.50 31.03
C ALA A 157 9.76 21.37 29.51
N GLU A 158 10.81 21.96 28.97
CA GLU A 158 11.23 21.74 27.59
C GLU A 158 12.06 20.44 27.46
N VAL A 159 11.77 19.69 26.41
CA VAL A 159 12.38 18.39 26.14
C VAL A 159 12.79 18.34 24.66
N ASP A 160 14.01 17.96 24.39
CA ASP A 160 14.46 17.72 23.01
C ASP A 160 14.10 16.30 22.57
N LEU A 161 13.25 16.21 21.57
CA LEU A 161 12.77 14.95 21.00
C LEU A 161 13.04 14.94 19.49
N ALA A 162 13.85 14.00 19.03
CA ALA A 162 14.23 13.86 17.62
C ALA A 162 14.74 15.17 16.99
N GLY A 163 15.55 15.96 17.73
CA GLY A 163 16.14 17.23 17.25
C GLY A 163 15.18 18.42 17.23
N ARG A 164 14.02 18.32 17.89
CA ARG A 164 13.07 19.43 18.07
C ARG A 164 12.71 19.57 19.55
N THR A 165 12.58 20.81 20.00
CA THR A 165 12.20 21.14 21.39
C THR A 165 10.69 21.16 21.51
N PHE A 166 10.17 20.44 22.50
CA PHE A 166 8.76 20.39 22.86
C PHE A 166 8.55 20.74 24.32
N THR A 167 7.49 21.45 24.64
CA THR A 167 7.07 21.65 26.02
C THR A 167 6.17 20.52 26.46
N ILE A 168 6.58 19.77 27.48
CA ILE A 168 5.75 18.71 28.11
C ILE A 168 5.21 19.26 29.42
N LYS A 169 3.87 19.24 29.56
CA LYS A 169 3.18 19.63 30.81
C LYS A 169 2.91 18.43 31.70
N LYS A 170 2.74 18.68 33.00
CA LYS A 170 2.43 17.64 34.01
C LYS A 170 1.21 16.81 33.63
N GLN A 171 0.19 17.43 33.03
CA GLN A 171 -1.04 16.75 32.60
C GLN A 171 -0.75 15.56 31.64
N PHE A 172 0.31 15.66 30.82
CA PHE A 172 0.71 14.58 29.91
C PHE A 172 1.19 13.37 30.71
N LEU A 173 1.99 13.59 31.77
CA LEU A 173 2.46 12.53 32.64
C LEU A 173 1.33 11.90 33.44
N ASP A 174 0.46 12.74 34.02
CA ASP A 174 -0.68 12.29 34.82
C ASP A 174 -1.66 11.45 33.97
N ASP A 175 -1.90 11.86 32.71
CA ASP A 175 -2.74 11.12 31.78
C ASP A 175 -2.14 9.76 31.43
N LEU A 176 -0.82 9.69 31.13
CA LEU A 176 -0.14 8.43 30.84
C LEU A 176 -0.20 7.43 32.00
N GLU A 177 -0.07 7.91 33.26
CA GLU A 177 -0.13 7.07 34.45
C GLU A 177 -1.53 6.44 34.66
N MET A 178 -2.59 7.06 34.13
CA MET A 178 -3.98 6.55 34.21
C MET A 178 -4.32 5.53 33.12
N GLN A 179 -3.49 5.36 32.08
CA GLN A 179 -3.82 4.47 30.98
C GLN A 179 -3.71 2.98 31.38
N GLN A 180 -4.70 2.20 30.96
CA GLN A 180 -4.76 0.75 31.20
C GLN A 180 -5.00 0.00 29.87
N LEU A 181 -3.97 -0.06 29.05
CA LEU A 181 -4.10 -0.59 27.68
C LEU A 181 -4.52 -2.07 27.64
N ASP A 182 -4.16 -2.84 28.65
CA ASP A 182 -4.54 -4.26 28.80
C ASP A 182 -6.05 -4.49 28.67
N SER A 183 -6.86 -3.64 29.30
CA SER A 183 -8.31 -3.75 29.24
C SER A 183 -8.83 -3.50 27.82
N HIS A 184 -8.26 -2.54 27.12
CA HIS A 184 -8.61 -2.20 25.74
C HIS A 184 -8.20 -3.31 24.77
N ILE A 185 -6.99 -3.88 24.94
CA ILE A 185 -6.50 -4.99 24.10
C ILE A 185 -7.40 -6.23 24.30
N LYS A 186 -7.73 -6.60 25.54
CA LYS A 186 -8.63 -7.73 25.84
C LYS A 186 -10.04 -7.57 25.28
N ALA A 187 -10.50 -6.33 25.15
CA ALA A 187 -11.84 -5.99 24.64
C ALA A 187 -11.90 -5.79 23.12
N LEU A 188 -10.78 -5.87 22.40
CA LEU A 188 -10.74 -5.76 20.94
C LEU A 188 -11.69 -6.76 20.29
N LYS A 189 -12.53 -6.26 19.37
CA LYS A 189 -13.44 -7.07 18.54
C LYS A 189 -12.89 -7.28 17.11
N ALA A 190 -11.93 -6.47 16.70
CA ALA A 190 -11.24 -6.56 15.42
C ALA A 190 -10.05 -7.53 15.50
N ALA A 191 -9.63 -8.07 14.37
CA ALA A 191 -8.40 -8.84 14.26
C ALA A 191 -7.19 -7.96 14.57
N LEU A 192 -6.18 -8.49 15.27
CA LEU A 192 -4.97 -7.76 15.64
C LEU A 192 -3.75 -8.31 14.90
N LEU A 193 -3.01 -7.41 14.23
CA LEU A 193 -1.67 -7.68 13.72
C LEU A 193 -0.64 -6.90 14.53
N VAL A 194 0.31 -7.59 15.13
CA VAL A 194 1.45 -7.01 15.83
C VAL A 194 2.68 -7.17 14.95
N MET A 195 3.32 -6.07 14.57
CA MET A 195 4.56 -6.05 13.81
C MET A 195 5.66 -5.37 14.63
N HIS A 196 6.80 -6.03 14.80
CA HIS A 196 7.85 -5.50 15.66
C HIS A 196 9.22 -6.06 15.30
N SER A 197 10.25 -5.22 15.36
CA SER A 197 11.63 -5.64 15.15
C SER A 197 12.26 -6.11 16.46
N PRO A 198 12.96 -7.26 16.47
CA PRO A 198 13.76 -7.67 17.62
C PRO A 198 14.97 -6.75 17.87
N ARG A 199 15.34 -5.93 16.89
CA ARG A 199 16.42 -4.93 16.98
C ARG A 199 15.93 -3.53 17.35
N ASP A 200 14.65 -3.36 17.62
CA ASP A 200 14.10 -2.07 18.04
C ASP A 200 14.70 -1.65 19.41
N THR A 201 15.54 -0.60 19.36
CA THR A 201 16.20 -0.04 20.55
C THR A 201 15.36 1.02 21.26
N THR A 202 14.28 1.47 20.63
CA THR A 202 13.36 2.48 21.18
C THR A 202 12.24 1.83 21.98
N VAL A 203 11.60 0.81 21.41
CA VAL A 203 10.55 0.02 22.07
C VAL A 203 10.95 -1.45 22.01
N ALA A 204 11.37 -2.01 23.13
CA ALA A 204 11.85 -3.39 23.20
C ALA A 204 10.77 -4.39 22.76
N ILE A 205 11.19 -5.46 22.06
CA ILE A 205 10.32 -6.52 21.48
C ILE A 205 9.37 -7.15 22.52
N ASP A 206 9.70 -7.14 23.80
CA ASP A 206 8.85 -7.65 24.88
C ASP A 206 7.47 -6.94 24.93
N ASN A 207 7.37 -5.70 24.44
CA ASN A 207 6.10 -5.01 24.31
C ASN A 207 5.17 -5.72 23.31
N ALA A 208 5.68 -6.19 22.19
CA ALA A 208 4.92 -6.95 21.22
C ALA A 208 4.40 -8.27 21.83
N ALA A 209 5.22 -8.96 22.60
CA ALA A 209 4.81 -10.18 23.31
C ALA A 209 3.66 -9.90 24.29
N LYS A 210 3.73 -8.81 25.06
CA LYS A 210 2.69 -8.42 26.02
C LYS A 210 1.38 -8.07 25.29
N ILE A 211 1.43 -7.25 24.23
CA ILE A 211 0.26 -6.90 23.40
C ILE A 211 -0.36 -8.17 22.82
N TYR A 212 0.47 -9.04 22.24
CA TYR A 212 0.00 -10.28 21.63
C TYR A 212 -0.64 -11.22 22.64
N GLN A 213 -0.06 -11.37 23.83
CA GLN A 213 -0.59 -12.23 24.90
C GLN A 213 -1.93 -11.71 25.44
N ALA A 214 -2.07 -10.39 25.63
CA ALA A 214 -3.29 -9.77 26.14
C ALA A 214 -4.48 -9.88 25.17
N ALA A 215 -4.21 -9.90 23.86
CA ALA A 215 -5.23 -9.93 22.81
C ALA A 215 -5.90 -11.31 22.67
N LYS A 216 -7.19 -11.30 22.32
CA LYS A 216 -7.94 -12.49 21.89
C LYS A 216 -7.69 -12.77 20.39
N HIS A 217 -8.01 -13.98 19.95
CA HIS A 217 -8.03 -14.31 18.52
C HIS A 217 -9.23 -13.63 17.82
N PRO A 218 -9.09 -13.26 16.53
CA PRO A 218 -7.92 -13.50 15.68
C PRO A 218 -6.78 -12.52 15.92
N LYS A 219 -5.56 -13.03 16.07
CA LYS A 219 -4.34 -12.24 16.25
C LYS A 219 -3.17 -12.86 15.51
N SER A 220 -2.26 -12.04 15.00
CA SER A 220 -1.06 -12.45 14.28
C SER A 220 0.14 -11.63 14.75
N PHE A 221 1.33 -12.20 14.61
CA PHE A 221 2.59 -11.53 14.84
C PHE A 221 3.49 -11.67 13.62
N ILE A 222 4.15 -10.59 13.24
CA ILE A 222 5.19 -10.58 12.20
C ILE A 222 6.44 -9.94 12.78
N SER A 223 7.56 -10.67 12.73
CA SER A 223 8.88 -10.12 13.04
C SER A 223 9.37 -9.26 11.90
N LEU A 224 9.88 -8.09 12.22
CA LEU A 224 10.48 -7.16 11.23
C LEU A 224 12.02 -7.26 11.25
N ASP A 225 12.54 -8.37 11.73
CA ASP A 225 13.93 -8.81 11.83
C ASP A 225 14.98 -7.69 11.98
N ASP A 226 15.46 -7.12 10.88
CA ASP A 226 16.53 -6.12 10.87
C ASP A 226 16.06 -4.66 10.83
N ALA A 227 14.74 -4.42 10.75
CA ALA A 227 14.19 -3.07 10.62
C ALA A 227 14.47 -2.20 11.86
N ASP A 228 14.78 -0.93 11.65
CA ASP A 228 14.86 0.05 12.72
C ASP A 228 13.45 0.49 13.19
N HIS A 229 13.40 1.18 14.36
CA HIS A 229 12.14 1.62 14.96
C HIS A 229 11.29 2.51 14.02
N LEU A 230 11.93 3.35 13.20
CA LEU A 230 11.26 4.32 12.33
C LEU A 230 11.00 3.80 10.93
N LEU A 231 11.46 2.58 10.59
CA LEU A 231 11.37 1.99 9.25
C LEU A 231 11.98 2.92 8.19
N LEU A 232 13.19 3.41 8.44
CA LEU A 232 13.89 4.38 7.58
C LEU A 232 14.24 3.80 6.21
N GLU A 233 14.54 2.50 6.16
CA GLU A 233 14.78 1.78 4.92
C GLU A 233 13.46 1.60 4.17
N GLU A 234 13.48 1.97 2.88
CA GLU A 234 12.28 1.91 2.03
C GLU A 234 11.73 0.48 1.92
N GLN A 235 12.61 -0.51 1.81
CA GLN A 235 12.23 -1.91 1.68
C GLN A 235 11.44 -2.40 2.89
N ASP A 236 11.82 -2.00 4.10
CA ASP A 236 11.13 -2.40 5.33
C ASP A 236 9.73 -1.80 5.40
N SER A 237 9.60 -0.51 5.11
CA SER A 237 8.30 0.17 5.13
C SER A 237 7.34 -0.33 4.03
N LEU A 238 7.85 -0.66 2.83
CA LEU A 238 7.08 -1.29 1.77
C LEU A 238 6.67 -2.72 2.15
N TYR A 239 7.59 -3.51 2.73
CA TYR A 239 7.28 -4.85 3.23
C TYR A 239 6.16 -4.81 4.26
N VAL A 240 6.23 -3.90 5.24
CA VAL A 240 5.18 -3.69 6.24
C VAL A 240 3.83 -3.41 5.57
N GLY A 241 3.78 -2.49 4.60
CA GLY A 241 2.57 -2.15 3.87
C GLY A 241 1.98 -3.34 3.10
N MET A 242 2.81 -4.09 2.37
CA MET A 242 2.38 -5.30 1.64
C MET A 242 1.82 -6.36 2.59
N MET A 243 2.48 -6.60 3.74
CA MET A 243 2.02 -7.56 4.73
C MET A 243 0.69 -7.15 5.37
N ILE A 244 0.50 -5.86 5.66
CA ILE A 244 -0.77 -5.32 6.17
C ILE A 244 -1.88 -5.54 5.14
N ALA A 245 -1.64 -5.23 3.87
CA ALA A 245 -2.61 -5.41 2.80
C ALA A 245 -3.02 -6.89 2.63
N ALA A 246 -2.04 -7.78 2.50
CA ALA A 246 -2.27 -9.22 2.32
C ALA A 246 -3.00 -9.84 3.52
N TRP A 247 -2.58 -9.50 4.75
CA TRP A 247 -3.20 -9.99 5.97
C TRP A 247 -4.59 -9.38 6.19
N GLY A 248 -4.73 -8.07 6.01
CA GLY A 248 -5.95 -7.30 6.24
C GLY A 248 -7.08 -7.72 5.30
N ARG A 249 -6.74 -8.09 4.06
CA ARG A 249 -7.70 -8.53 3.04
C ARG A 249 -8.60 -9.69 3.50
N ARG A 250 -8.12 -10.52 4.44
CA ARG A 250 -8.89 -11.61 5.05
C ARG A 250 -10.04 -11.12 5.94
N TYR A 251 -9.94 -9.92 6.48
CA TYR A 251 -10.87 -9.41 7.51
C TYR A 251 -11.75 -8.28 7.00
N ILE A 252 -11.32 -7.54 5.98
CA ILE A 252 -12.12 -6.47 5.39
C ILE A 252 -13.30 -7.03 4.61
N ASN A 253 -14.43 -6.34 4.70
CA ASN A 253 -15.59 -6.67 3.88
C ASN A 253 -15.39 -6.07 2.49
N ILE A 254 -15.08 -6.91 1.52
CA ILE A 254 -15.06 -6.53 0.11
C ILE A 254 -16.51 -6.71 -0.39
N PRO A 255 -17.19 -5.66 -0.86
CA PRO A 255 -18.56 -5.79 -1.39
C PRO A 255 -18.59 -6.80 -2.55
N GLU A 256 -19.44 -7.82 -2.45
CA GLU A 256 -19.65 -8.83 -3.50
C GLU A 256 -20.28 -8.22 -4.75
N ASP A 257 -21.08 -7.15 -4.60
CA ASP A 257 -21.82 -6.49 -5.69
C ASP A 257 -20.96 -5.63 -6.64
N ARG A 258 -19.64 -5.73 -6.60
CA ARG A 258 -18.77 -4.98 -7.52
C ARG A 258 -18.70 -5.54 -8.94
N GLU A 259 -19.34 -6.67 -9.23
CA GLU A 259 -19.60 -7.07 -10.62
C GLU A 259 -20.72 -6.24 -11.27
N THR A 260 -21.51 -5.50 -10.49
CA THR A 260 -22.71 -4.78 -10.95
C THR A 260 -22.76 -3.29 -10.61
N ALA A 261 -21.82 -2.76 -9.80
CA ALA A 261 -21.71 -1.32 -9.72
C ALA A 261 -21.28 -0.83 -11.11
N ASP A 262 -22.11 0.01 -11.72
CA ASP A 262 -21.84 0.82 -12.92
C ASP A 262 -20.64 1.80 -12.74
N VAL A 263 -19.59 1.37 -12.10
CA VAL A 263 -18.26 1.85 -12.42
C VAL A 263 -18.05 1.31 -13.84
N VAL A 264 -18.34 2.13 -14.81
CA VAL A 264 -17.87 1.97 -16.17
C VAL A 264 -16.35 1.76 -16.02
N LEU A 265 -15.97 0.50 -15.92
CA LEU A 265 -14.61 0.04 -16.21
C LEU A 265 -14.51 0.29 -17.72
N ASP A 266 -14.36 1.59 -18.09
CA ASP A 266 -13.94 1.87 -19.44
C ASP A 266 -12.61 1.08 -19.54
N ASN A 267 -12.39 0.40 -20.64
CA ASN A 267 -11.26 -0.52 -20.84
C ASN A 267 -9.91 0.20 -20.70
N ARG A 268 -9.81 1.11 -19.71
CA ARG A 268 -8.66 1.97 -19.48
C ARG A 268 -7.58 1.22 -18.71
N VAL A 269 -6.36 1.42 -19.13
CA VAL A 269 -5.16 1.14 -18.36
C VAL A 269 -4.57 2.48 -17.96
N THR A 270 -4.36 2.69 -16.67
CA THR A 270 -3.73 3.90 -16.16
C THR A 270 -2.30 3.59 -15.76
N THR A 271 -1.37 4.44 -16.17
CA THR A 271 0.04 4.35 -15.79
C THR A 271 0.48 5.66 -15.15
N SER A 272 1.26 5.59 -14.08
CA SER A 272 1.76 6.76 -13.36
C SER A 272 3.24 6.58 -13.03
N THR A 273 4.08 7.47 -13.55
CA THR A 273 5.52 7.51 -13.28
C THR A 273 5.85 8.77 -12.51
N GLU A 274 6.57 8.66 -11.40
CA GLU A 274 6.99 9.81 -10.60
C GLU A 274 8.26 10.46 -11.16
N HIS A 275 8.58 11.66 -10.65
CA HIS A 275 9.72 12.47 -11.11
C HIS A 275 11.08 11.76 -10.98
N ALA A 276 11.26 10.89 -10.00
CA ALA A 276 12.53 10.22 -9.71
C ALA A 276 12.57 8.81 -10.30
N GLY A 277 13.18 8.64 -11.47
CA GLY A 277 13.43 7.33 -12.11
C GLY A 277 12.34 6.86 -13.07
N PHE A 278 12.30 5.55 -13.32
CA PHE A 278 11.40 4.90 -14.27
C PHE A 278 10.35 4.01 -13.59
N PHE A 279 10.37 3.93 -12.26
CA PHE A 279 9.37 3.15 -11.55
C PHE A 279 7.96 3.66 -11.85
N THR A 280 7.13 2.78 -12.42
CA THR A 280 5.80 3.11 -12.92
C THR A 280 4.78 2.19 -12.26
N GLU A 281 3.75 2.77 -11.69
CA GLU A 281 2.56 2.03 -11.24
C GLU A 281 1.57 1.91 -12.39
N LEU A 282 0.99 0.72 -12.56
CA LEU A 282 0.00 0.44 -13.59
C LEU A 282 -1.26 -0.13 -12.95
N PHE A 283 -2.41 0.31 -13.43
CA PHE A 283 -3.71 -0.22 -13.00
C PHE A 283 -4.52 -0.62 -14.24
N ALA A 284 -4.97 -1.86 -14.27
CA ALA A 284 -5.81 -2.40 -15.34
C ALA A 284 -6.97 -3.20 -14.74
N LYS A 285 -8.20 -2.69 -14.83
CA LYS A 285 -9.42 -3.38 -14.37
C LYS A 285 -9.32 -3.95 -12.95
N GLY A 286 -8.76 -3.17 -12.01
CA GLY A 286 -8.60 -3.58 -10.61
C GLY A 286 -7.36 -4.42 -10.31
N HIS A 287 -6.48 -4.64 -11.28
CA HIS A 287 -5.19 -5.29 -11.11
C HIS A 287 -4.08 -4.25 -11.05
N ALA A 288 -3.43 -4.14 -9.90
CA ALA A 288 -2.22 -3.34 -9.75
C ALA A 288 -1.02 -4.12 -10.29
N MET A 289 -0.19 -3.45 -11.06
CA MET A 289 1.05 -3.96 -11.63
C MET A 289 2.12 -2.88 -11.51
N ILE A 290 3.36 -3.22 -11.77
CA ILE A 290 4.49 -2.29 -11.75
C ILE A 290 5.33 -2.48 -13.01
N ALA A 291 5.91 -1.40 -13.51
CA ALA A 291 6.95 -1.46 -14.54
C ALA A 291 8.17 -0.67 -14.10
N ASP A 292 9.33 -1.04 -14.58
CA ASP A 292 10.58 -0.32 -14.34
C ASP A 292 11.59 -0.63 -15.46
N GLU A 293 12.69 0.10 -15.47
CA GLU A 293 13.81 -0.20 -16.33
C GLU A 293 14.94 -0.90 -15.53
N PRO A 294 15.77 -1.72 -16.17
CA PRO A 294 16.95 -2.31 -15.57
C PRO A 294 17.95 -1.24 -15.08
N LEU A 295 18.76 -1.59 -14.08
CA LEU A 295 19.78 -0.71 -13.50
C LEU A 295 20.70 -0.06 -14.54
N GLN A 296 21.07 -0.81 -15.58
CA GLN A 296 21.94 -0.32 -16.65
C GLN A 296 21.31 0.81 -17.51
N TYR A 297 20.00 0.96 -17.48
CA TYR A 297 19.26 2.04 -18.16
C TYR A 297 18.78 3.13 -17.19
N GLY A 298 19.21 3.10 -15.92
CA GLY A 298 18.88 4.09 -14.91
C GLY A 298 17.59 3.80 -14.14
N GLY A 299 17.01 2.62 -14.30
CA GLY A 299 15.91 2.10 -13.48
C GLY A 299 16.39 1.49 -12.16
N THR A 300 15.46 0.88 -11.43
CA THR A 300 15.72 0.21 -10.16
C THR A 300 15.47 -1.31 -10.20
N ASP A 301 15.11 -1.85 -11.38
CA ASP A 301 14.86 -3.29 -11.63
C ASP A 301 13.79 -3.88 -10.69
N ARG A 302 12.77 -3.08 -10.39
CA ARG A 302 11.67 -3.46 -9.48
C ARG A 302 10.47 -4.08 -10.20
N GLY A 303 10.45 -4.06 -11.52
CA GLY A 303 9.35 -4.58 -12.33
C GLY A 303 9.75 -4.89 -13.76
N PRO A 304 8.86 -5.57 -14.53
CA PRO A 304 9.05 -5.80 -15.96
C PRO A 304 9.20 -4.49 -16.72
N THR A 305 9.96 -4.52 -17.82
CA THR A 305 10.06 -3.37 -18.73
C THR A 305 8.78 -3.21 -19.56
N PRO A 306 8.52 -2.04 -20.19
CA PRO A 306 7.40 -1.87 -21.10
C PRO A 306 7.38 -2.90 -22.25
N TYR A 307 8.54 -3.31 -22.75
CA TYR A 307 8.62 -4.36 -23.77
C TYR A 307 8.28 -5.75 -23.23
N ASP A 308 8.61 -6.06 -21.98
CA ASP A 308 8.19 -7.31 -21.34
C ASP A 308 6.66 -7.40 -21.25
N TYR A 309 5.98 -6.27 -20.96
CA TYR A 309 4.51 -6.22 -20.99
C TYR A 309 3.94 -6.46 -22.39
N LEU A 310 4.57 -5.93 -23.44
CA LEU A 310 4.16 -6.19 -24.81
C LEU A 310 4.31 -7.68 -25.17
N LEU A 311 5.42 -8.29 -24.79
CA LEU A 311 5.65 -9.74 -24.96
C LEU A 311 4.68 -10.56 -24.12
N ALA A 312 4.42 -10.17 -22.88
CA ALA A 312 3.46 -10.84 -22.00
C ALA A 312 2.04 -10.81 -22.58
N ALA A 313 1.62 -9.68 -23.15
CA ALA A 313 0.33 -9.54 -23.81
C ALA A 313 0.21 -10.51 -25.03
N LEU A 314 1.25 -10.57 -25.87
CA LEU A 314 1.30 -11.49 -27.01
C LEU A 314 1.30 -12.96 -26.55
N GLY A 315 2.09 -13.27 -25.52
CA GLY A 315 2.19 -14.64 -24.97
C GLY A 315 0.89 -15.12 -24.35
N ALA A 316 0.29 -14.30 -23.50
CA ALA A 316 -0.98 -14.60 -22.86
C ALA A 316 -2.11 -14.79 -23.90
N CYS A 317 -2.22 -13.87 -24.85
CA CYS A 317 -3.21 -13.98 -25.92
C CYS A 317 -3.02 -15.24 -26.77
N THR A 318 -1.77 -15.59 -27.09
CA THR A 318 -1.44 -16.81 -27.85
C THR A 318 -1.86 -18.07 -27.09
N SER A 319 -1.43 -18.23 -25.83
CA SER A 319 -1.74 -19.42 -25.03
C SER A 319 -3.24 -19.57 -24.78
N MET A 320 -3.95 -18.47 -24.45
CA MET A 320 -5.41 -18.48 -24.28
C MET A 320 -6.14 -18.87 -25.58
N THR A 321 -5.71 -18.35 -26.73
CA THR A 321 -6.32 -18.66 -28.05
C THR A 321 -6.15 -20.12 -28.40
N VAL A 322 -4.96 -20.67 -28.20
CA VAL A 322 -4.65 -22.09 -28.44
C VAL A 322 -5.49 -22.99 -27.53
N GLN A 323 -5.56 -22.68 -26.23
CA GLN A 323 -6.36 -23.43 -25.26
C GLN A 323 -7.86 -23.36 -25.56
N MET A 324 -8.36 -22.19 -25.93
CA MET A 324 -9.78 -22.01 -26.31
C MET A 324 -10.14 -22.88 -27.51
N TYR A 325 -9.29 -22.91 -28.56
CA TYR A 325 -9.48 -23.73 -29.73
C TYR A 325 -9.42 -25.23 -29.38
N ALA A 326 -8.42 -25.67 -28.60
CA ALA A 326 -8.27 -27.05 -28.18
C ALA A 326 -9.51 -27.54 -27.40
N ARG A 327 -10.02 -26.74 -26.46
CA ARG A 327 -11.27 -27.05 -25.73
C ARG A 327 -12.47 -27.16 -26.66
N HIS A 328 -12.63 -26.21 -27.60
CA HIS A 328 -13.74 -26.24 -28.56
C HIS A 328 -13.70 -27.50 -29.47
N LYS A 329 -12.52 -27.93 -29.86
CA LYS A 329 -12.31 -29.13 -30.71
C LYS A 329 -12.10 -30.39 -29.90
N LYS A 330 -12.15 -30.32 -28.57
CA LYS A 330 -11.95 -31.48 -27.66
C LYS A 330 -10.60 -32.20 -27.92
N LEU A 331 -9.56 -31.40 -28.24
CA LEU A 331 -8.19 -31.90 -28.36
C LEU A 331 -7.59 -32.16 -26.98
N PRO A 332 -6.76 -33.20 -26.81
CA PRO A 332 -6.14 -33.56 -25.54
C PRO A 332 -4.89 -32.67 -25.26
N LEU A 333 -5.10 -31.35 -25.16
CA LEU A 333 -4.09 -30.37 -24.80
C LEU A 333 -4.23 -30.03 -23.31
N ASP A 334 -3.25 -30.44 -22.51
CA ASP A 334 -3.21 -30.16 -21.08
C ASP A 334 -2.74 -28.74 -20.79
N LYS A 335 -1.65 -28.31 -21.49
CA LYS A 335 -1.02 -27.01 -21.25
C LYS A 335 -0.35 -26.47 -22.52
N ALA A 336 -0.47 -25.16 -22.73
CA ALA A 336 0.31 -24.41 -23.71
C ALA A 336 1.27 -23.48 -22.97
N VAL A 337 2.58 -23.60 -23.25
CA VAL A 337 3.62 -22.69 -22.74
C VAL A 337 4.17 -21.88 -23.91
N VAL A 338 4.23 -20.56 -23.74
CA VAL A 338 4.71 -19.64 -24.76
C VAL A 338 5.88 -18.84 -24.20
N ARG A 339 7.04 -18.94 -24.83
CA ARG A 339 8.23 -18.18 -24.48
C ARG A 339 8.50 -17.17 -25.58
N LEU A 340 8.77 -15.92 -25.21
CA LEU A 340 8.99 -14.84 -26.17
C LEU A 340 10.29 -14.11 -25.87
N THR A 341 10.94 -13.67 -26.93
CA THR A 341 12.09 -12.77 -26.85
C THR A 341 11.89 -11.62 -27.83
N HIS A 342 12.48 -10.46 -27.50
CA HIS A 342 12.48 -9.28 -28.36
C HIS A 342 13.91 -8.83 -28.63
N LYS A 343 14.19 -8.46 -29.86
CA LYS A 343 15.47 -7.86 -30.27
C LYS A 343 15.29 -6.94 -31.47
N LYS A 344 16.14 -5.94 -31.61
CA LYS A 344 16.23 -5.15 -32.83
C LYS A 344 17.21 -5.82 -33.80
N VAL A 345 16.76 -6.08 -35.04
CA VAL A 345 17.56 -6.66 -36.10
C VAL A 345 17.58 -5.72 -37.29
N HIS A 346 18.57 -5.84 -38.17
CA HIS A 346 18.56 -5.09 -39.43
C HIS A 346 17.44 -5.57 -40.36
N ALA A 347 16.81 -4.64 -41.07
CA ALA A 347 15.70 -4.95 -41.98
C ALA A 347 16.10 -5.96 -43.07
N GLU A 348 17.35 -5.92 -43.53
CA GLU A 348 17.95 -6.86 -44.50
C GLU A 348 17.92 -8.32 -44.00
N ASP A 349 17.94 -8.55 -42.66
CA ASP A 349 17.90 -9.88 -42.06
C ASP A 349 16.47 -10.43 -41.91
N CYS A 350 15.47 -9.69 -42.39
CA CYS A 350 14.05 -10.06 -42.27
C CYS A 350 13.51 -10.49 -43.66
N GLY A 351 13.30 -11.80 -43.84
CA GLY A 351 12.79 -12.34 -45.11
C GLY A 351 11.34 -12.02 -45.48
N HIS A 352 10.58 -11.34 -44.58
CA HIS A 352 9.12 -11.09 -44.72
C HIS A 352 8.70 -9.67 -44.36
N CYS A 353 9.64 -8.74 -44.19
CA CYS A 353 9.34 -7.37 -43.75
C CYS A 353 9.27 -6.44 -44.98
N GLU A 354 8.33 -5.48 -44.94
CA GLU A 354 8.20 -4.44 -45.98
C GLU A 354 9.30 -3.39 -45.90
N ALA A 355 9.91 -3.20 -44.72
CA ALA A 355 11.04 -2.29 -44.54
C ALA A 355 12.30 -2.86 -45.15
N THR A 356 12.91 -2.09 -46.05
CA THR A 356 14.14 -2.46 -46.77
C THR A 356 15.39 -1.82 -46.17
N ASP A 357 15.24 -0.92 -45.20
CA ASP A 357 16.35 -0.17 -44.59
C ASP A 357 16.10 0.07 -43.11
N GLY A 358 17.16 0.19 -42.29
CA GLY A 358 17.11 0.45 -40.86
C GLY A 358 16.99 -0.79 -39.97
N LYS A 359 16.55 -0.59 -38.74
CA LYS A 359 16.32 -1.68 -37.77
C LYS A 359 14.83 -1.88 -37.51
N ILE A 360 14.45 -3.13 -37.45
CA ILE A 360 13.09 -3.56 -37.12
C ILE A 360 13.06 -4.31 -35.79
N ASP A 361 11.90 -4.29 -35.12
CA ASP A 361 11.66 -5.05 -33.91
C ASP A 361 11.28 -6.49 -34.28
N ARG A 362 12.07 -7.48 -33.85
CA ARG A 362 11.80 -8.91 -34.04
C ARG A 362 11.37 -9.52 -32.71
N MET A 363 10.16 -10.10 -32.69
CA MET A 363 9.64 -10.91 -31.59
C MET A 363 9.69 -12.37 -31.99
N GLU A 364 10.47 -13.18 -31.27
CA GLU A 364 10.55 -14.64 -31.51
C GLU A 364 9.66 -15.32 -30.47
N ARG A 365 8.85 -16.29 -30.92
CA ARG A 365 7.86 -16.98 -30.11
C ARG A 365 8.03 -18.49 -30.21
N GLU A 366 8.44 -19.13 -29.13
CA GLU A 366 8.50 -20.59 -28.98
C GLU A 366 7.22 -21.07 -28.27
N ILE A 367 6.53 -22.05 -28.88
CA ILE A 367 5.28 -22.61 -28.37
C ILE A 367 5.47 -24.08 -28.05
N GLU A 368 5.32 -24.45 -26.78
CA GLU A 368 5.37 -25.81 -26.29
C GLU A 368 3.94 -26.29 -25.97
N LEU A 369 3.51 -27.37 -26.64
CA LEU A 369 2.19 -27.96 -26.47
C LEU A 369 2.31 -29.28 -25.70
N ILE A 370 1.78 -29.32 -24.49
CA ILE A 370 1.83 -30.48 -23.60
C ILE A 370 0.47 -31.17 -23.62
N GLY A 371 0.45 -32.47 -23.90
CA GLY A 371 -0.73 -33.31 -24.02
C GLY A 371 -0.54 -34.44 -25.05
N GLU A 372 -1.48 -35.38 -25.13
CA GLU A 372 -1.45 -36.51 -26.05
C GLU A 372 -1.91 -36.10 -27.47
N LEU A 373 -1.17 -35.19 -28.10
CA LEU A 373 -1.48 -34.62 -29.41
C LEU A 373 -0.68 -35.33 -30.49
N ASP A 374 -1.35 -35.65 -31.60
CA ASP A 374 -0.67 -36.07 -32.84
C ASP A 374 -0.03 -34.88 -33.59
N GLU A 375 0.77 -35.17 -34.60
CA GLU A 375 1.51 -34.14 -35.36
C GLU A 375 0.56 -33.18 -36.11
N ALA A 376 -0.54 -33.67 -36.64
CA ALA A 376 -1.52 -32.82 -37.34
C ALA A 376 -2.24 -31.85 -36.39
N GLN A 377 -2.54 -32.32 -35.18
CA GLN A 377 -3.10 -31.49 -34.14
C GLN A 377 -2.11 -30.42 -33.66
N ARG A 378 -0.84 -30.75 -33.48
CA ARG A 378 0.23 -29.81 -33.12
C ARG A 378 0.38 -28.71 -34.18
N GLN A 379 0.48 -29.13 -35.44
CA GLN A 379 0.58 -28.17 -36.55
C GLN A 379 -0.65 -27.28 -36.64
N ARG A 380 -1.86 -27.84 -36.42
CA ARG A 380 -3.08 -27.06 -36.41
C ARG A 380 -3.12 -26.03 -35.27
N LEU A 381 -2.66 -26.40 -34.09
CA LEU A 381 -2.59 -25.49 -32.94
C LEU A 381 -1.56 -24.38 -33.16
N LEU A 382 -0.46 -24.66 -33.83
CA LEU A 382 0.51 -23.65 -34.26
C LEU A 382 -0.12 -22.61 -35.20
N GLU A 383 -0.90 -23.07 -36.23
CA GLU A 383 -1.64 -22.18 -37.11
C GLU A 383 -2.67 -21.30 -36.36
N ILE A 384 -3.28 -21.84 -35.31
CA ILE A 384 -4.22 -21.12 -34.48
C ILE A 384 -3.51 -20.05 -33.64
N ALA A 385 -2.28 -20.31 -33.19
CA ALA A 385 -1.45 -19.33 -32.49
C ALA A 385 -1.22 -18.06 -33.30
N GLU A 386 -1.06 -18.18 -34.64
CA GLU A 386 -0.95 -17.03 -35.55
C GLU A 386 -2.23 -16.17 -35.66
N ARG A 387 -3.36 -16.68 -35.17
CA ARG A 387 -4.65 -16.01 -35.26
C ARG A 387 -5.05 -15.28 -33.96
N CYS A 388 -4.17 -15.24 -32.96
CA CYS A 388 -4.51 -14.54 -31.73
C CYS A 388 -4.72 -13.03 -31.98
N PRO A 389 -5.68 -12.38 -31.31
CA PRO A 389 -6.00 -10.98 -31.55
C PRO A 389 -4.80 -10.04 -31.42
N VAL A 390 -3.98 -10.19 -30.38
CA VAL A 390 -2.79 -9.33 -30.17
C VAL A 390 -1.78 -9.50 -31.32
N HIS A 391 -1.55 -10.74 -31.80
CA HIS A 391 -0.70 -10.97 -32.97
C HIS A 391 -1.23 -10.20 -34.19
N LYS A 392 -2.53 -10.25 -34.47
CA LYS A 392 -3.14 -9.51 -35.57
C LYS A 392 -2.98 -8.01 -35.41
N THR A 393 -3.16 -7.47 -34.18
CA THR A 393 -2.97 -6.05 -33.91
C THR A 393 -1.53 -5.61 -34.18
N LEU A 394 -0.53 -6.41 -33.80
CA LEU A 394 0.89 -6.12 -34.03
C LEU A 394 1.28 -6.16 -35.53
N HIS A 395 0.48 -6.82 -36.37
CA HIS A 395 0.65 -6.87 -37.84
C HIS A 395 -0.30 -5.95 -38.61
N SER A 396 -1.12 -5.17 -37.92
CA SER A 396 -2.03 -4.22 -38.55
C SER A 396 -1.57 -2.78 -38.30
N GLU A 397 -2.10 -1.87 -39.09
CA GLU A 397 -1.98 -0.44 -38.80
C GLU A 397 -2.71 -0.11 -37.50
N VAL A 398 -2.07 0.64 -36.61
CA VAL A 398 -2.60 1.07 -35.31
C VAL A 398 -2.62 2.60 -35.28
N ASP A 399 -3.81 3.17 -35.12
CA ASP A 399 -4.00 4.61 -34.92
C ASP A 399 -3.87 4.93 -33.40
N ILE A 400 -2.89 5.78 -33.04
CA ILE A 400 -2.62 6.21 -31.67
C ILE A 400 -2.91 7.71 -31.56
N VAL A 401 -3.99 8.06 -30.85
CA VAL A 401 -4.41 9.45 -30.62
C VAL A 401 -4.00 9.88 -29.21
N SER A 402 -3.27 11.00 -29.09
CA SER A 402 -2.83 11.58 -27.82
C SER A 402 -3.63 12.85 -27.52
N ILE A 403 -4.18 12.94 -26.30
CA ILE A 403 -4.96 14.09 -25.82
C ILE A 403 -4.35 14.56 -24.50
N LEU A 404 -4.00 15.87 -24.43
CA LEU A 404 -3.58 16.48 -23.18
C LEU A 404 -4.82 16.76 -22.30
N LYS A 405 -4.83 16.19 -21.09
CA LYS A 405 -5.88 16.50 -20.10
C LYS A 405 -5.53 17.82 -19.41
N GLU A 406 -6.43 18.79 -19.45
CA GLU A 406 -6.30 20.02 -18.68
C GLU A 406 -6.32 19.71 -17.18
N GLN A 407 -5.40 20.32 -16.43
CA GLN A 407 -5.45 20.24 -14.96
C GLN A 407 -6.67 21.05 -14.50
N ALA A 408 -7.58 20.42 -13.74
CA ALA A 408 -8.58 21.15 -13.00
C ALA A 408 -7.85 22.06 -11.99
N ASP A 409 -8.15 23.35 -11.99
CA ASP A 409 -7.63 24.32 -11.02
C ASP A 409 -7.86 23.77 -9.60
N SER A 410 -6.79 23.58 -8.83
CA SER A 410 -6.75 22.99 -7.50
C SER A 410 -7.07 24.01 -6.41
#